data_12d5701b15c64f312b1335db85da6d69
#
_entry.id   12d5701b15c64f312b1335db85da6d69
#
_cell.length_a   1.000
_cell.length_b   1.000
_cell.length_c   1.000
_cell.angle_alpha   90.00
_cell.angle_beta   90.00
_cell.angle_gamma   90.00
#
_symmetry.space_group_name_H-M   'P 1'
#
loop_
_entity.id
_entity.type
_entity.pdbx_description
1 polymer ?
#
loop_
_entity_poly.entity_id
_entity_poly.type
_entity_poly.pdbx_seq_one_letter_code
_entity_poly.pdbx_strand_id
1 'polypeptide(L)'
;QVADLFRKWFPEEEILFSILSNLATESLVTATCSVPFDKLSKTGNGRQVATKIVHAADFAKIDPYRATTHNKGIMNGVEALILATGNDTRALSAACHGYAARNGRVQGLTFWKIAEDRLIGSITLPLAIATVGGATKVLPKAHAALALAGVETASELASLAASVGLVQNLAALRALVSEAVSYTHLRAHE
;
A
#
# COMPACT_ATOMS: atom_id res chain seq x y z
N GLN A 1 11.23 -5.52 -29.41
CA GLN A 1 12.25 -6.60 -29.26
C GLN A 1 11.61 -7.98 -29.09
N VAL A 2 10.79 -8.26 -28.04
CA VAL A 2 10.17 -9.59 -27.84
C VAL A 2 9.22 -9.94 -28.99
N ALA A 3 8.32 -9.02 -29.36
CA ALA A 3 7.41 -9.21 -30.50
C ALA A 3 8.16 -9.43 -31.83
N ASP A 4 9.32 -8.79 -32.02
CA ASP A 4 10.12 -8.97 -33.23
C ASP A 4 10.80 -10.34 -33.28
N LEU A 5 11.26 -10.85 -32.13
CA LEU A 5 11.76 -12.21 -31.99
C LEU A 5 10.66 -13.24 -32.27
N PHE A 6 9.47 -12.99 -31.75
CA PHE A 6 8.31 -13.87 -31.93
C PHE A 6 7.93 -13.97 -33.43
N ARG A 7 7.83 -12.83 -34.14
CA ARG A 7 7.60 -12.78 -35.61
C ARG A 7 8.66 -13.55 -36.40
N LYS A 8 9.92 -13.49 -35.94
CA LYS A 8 11.02 -14.18 -36.56
C LYS A 8 10.96 -15.70 -36.38
N TRP A 9 10.51 -16.15 -35.20
CA TRP A 9 10.45 -17.58 -34.89
C TRP A 9 9.16 -18.25 -35.40
N PHE A 10 8.07 -17.48 -35.48
CA PHE A 10 6.75 -17.94 -35.90
C PHE A 10 6.17 -17.00 -36.97
N PRO A 11 6.73 -17.05 -38.21
CA PRO A 11 6.36 -16.11 -39.27
C PRO A 11 4.92 -16.27 -39.77
N GLU A 12 4.31 -17.45 -39.57
CA GLU A 12 2.94 -17.75 -39.97
C GLU A 12 1.89 -17.36 -38.92
N GLU A 13 2.36 -16.94 -37.71
CA GLU A 13 1.46 -16.59 -36.61
C GLU A 13 1.20 -15.10 -36.55
N GLU A 14 -0.08 -14.75 -36.32
CA GLU A 14 -0.47 -13.35 -36.13
C GLU A 14 -0.19 -12.89 -34.69
N ILE A 15 0.54 -11.80 -34.52
CA ILE A 15 0.71 -11.13 -33.24
C ILE A 15 -0.36 -10.04 -33.12
N LEU A 16 -1.44 -10.30 -32.38
CA LEU A 16 -2.53 -9.38 -32.22
C LEU A 16 -2.13 -8.09 -31.50
N PHE A 17 -1.32 -8.20 -30.42
CA PHE A 17 -0.83 -7.05 -29.63
C PHE A 17 0.34 -7.45 -28.75
N SER A 18 1.04 -6.44 -28.23
CA SER A 18 2.08 -6.58 -27.21
C SER A 18 1.74 -5.60 -26.07
N ILE A 19 1.43 -6.15 -24.89
CA ILE A 19 1.05 -5.38 -23.71
C ILE A 19 1.83 -5.82 -22.48
N LEU A 20 1.90 -4.94 -21.49
CA LEU A 20 2.46 -5.24 -20.16
C LEU A 20 1.34 -5.30 -19.13
N SER A 21 1.52 -6.15 -18.11
CA SER A 21 0.64 -6.15 -16.94
C SER A 21 1.17 -5.17 -15.90
N ASN A 22 0.27 -4.43 -15.26
CA ASN A 22 0.60 -3.62 -14.08
C ASN A 22 0.76 -4.47 -12.81
N LEU A 23 0.29 -5.73 -12.79
CA LEU A 23 0.47 -6.64 -11.65
C LEU A 23 1.91 -7.17 -11.60
N ALA A 24 2.81 -6.34 -11.05
CA ALA A 24 4.25 -6.58 -11.02
C ALA A 24 4.64 -7.42 -9.79
N THR A 25 4.29 -8.71 -9.80
CA THR A 25 4.54 -9.65 -8.68
C THR A 25 6.03 -9.88 -8.38
N GLU A 26 6.92 -9.51 -9.29
CA GLU A 26 8.38 -9.57 -9.09
C GLU A 26 8.96 -8.32 -8.42
N SER A 27 8.16 -7.25 -8.27
CA SER A 27 8.58 -5.99 -7.64
C SER A 27 7.99 -5.83 -6.24
N LEU A 28 8.06 -6.88 -5.42
CA LEU A 28 7.50 -6.88 -4.06
C LEU A 28 8.43 -6.15 -3.09
N VAL A 29 7.82 -5.28 -2.28
CA VAL A 29 8.48 -4.57 -1.19
C VAL A 29 7.72 -4.82 0.10
N THR A 30 8.46 -5.15 1.17
CA THR A 30 7.89 -5.39 2.50
C THR A 30 8.40 -4.34 3.48
N ALA A 31 7.48 -3.68 4.18
CA ALA A 31 7.78 -2.86 5.34
C ALA A 31 7.27 -3.53 6.62
N THR A 32 8.02 -3.36 7.71
CA THR A 32 7.66 -3.86 9.04
C THR A 32 7.80 -2.77 10.08
N CYS A 33 6.97 -2.83 11.13
CA CYS A 33 7.11 -1.94 12.27
C CYS A 33 6.87 -2.70 13.58
N SER A 34 7.40 -2.12 14.67
CA SER A 34 7.25 -2.62 16.03
C SER A 34 6.93 -1.45 16.95
N VAL A 35 5.73 -1.44 17.54
CA VAL A 35 5.21 -0.32 18.33
C VAL A 35 4.98 -0.79 19.77
N PRO A 36 5.65 -0.21 20.78
CA PRO A 36 5.40 -0.51 22.19
C PRO A 36 3.97 -0.09 22.58
N PHE A 37 3.36 -0.81 23.51
CA PHE A 37 1.98 -0.54 23.93
C PHE A 37 1.81 0.85 24.55
N ASP A 38 2.81 1.37 25.26
CA ASP A 38 2.77 2.71 25.84
C ASP A 38 2.68 3.83 24.78
N LYS A 39 3.09 3.56 23.53
CA LYS A 39 2.97 4.49 22.39
C LYS A 39 1.62 4.40 21.67
N LEU A 40 0.86 3.34 21.90
CA LEU A 40 -0.46 3.16 21.29
C LEU A 40 -1.57 3.95 21.99
N SER A 41 -1.42 4.20 23.30
CA SER A 41 -2.43 4.91 24.10
C SER A 41 -1.79 5.75 25.19
N LYS A 42 -2.32 6.98 25.35
CA LYS A 42 -1.93 7.90 26.44
C LYS A 42 -2.59 7.55 27.78
N THR A 43 -3.64 6.73 27.79
CA THR A 43 -4.45 6.37 28.97
C THR A 43 -4.05 5.04 29.61
N GLY A 44 -2.93 4.45 29.20
CA GLY A 44 -2.43 3.19 29.78
C GLY A 44 -3.09 1.90 29.27
N ASN A 45 -4.07 1.99 28.38
CA ASN A 45 -4.78 0.83 27.81
C ASN A 45 -4.17 0.32 26.48
N GLY A 46 -2.90 0.56 26.24
CA GLY A 46 -2.23 0.26 24.96
C GLY A 46 -2.32 -1.20 24.53
N ARG A 47 -2.23 -2.16 25.47
CA ARG A 47 -2.43 -3.58 25.17
C ARG A 47 -3.83 -3.87 24.63
N GLN A 48 -4.87 -3.27 25.22
CA GLN A 48 -6.24 -3.42 24.74
C GLN A 48 -6.43 -2.83 23.34
N VAL A 49 -5.83 -1.65 23.10
CA VAL A 49 -5.80 -1.02 21.74
C VAL A 49 -5.10 -1.92 20.74
N ALA A 50 -3.93 -2.48 21.08
CA ALA A 50 -3.22 -3.43 20.23
C ALA A 50 -4.08 -4.66 19.88
N THR A 51 -4.75 -5.26 20.86
CA THR A 51 -5.64 -6.41 20.66
C THR A 51 -6.77 -6.09 19.69
N LYS A 52 -7.41 -4.93 19.86
CA LYS A 52 -8.48 -4.48 18.94
C LYS A 52 -7.96 -4.19 17.52
N ILE A 53 -6.75 -3.66 17.39
CA ILE A 53 -6.10 -3.46 16.06
C ILE A 53 -5.90 -4.80 15.35
N VAL A 54 -5.40 -5.81 16.06
CA VAL A 54 -5.22 -7.16 15.50
C VAL A 54 -6.57 -7.73 15.05
N HIS A 55 -7.60 -7.68 15.88
CA HIS A 55 -8.95 -8.15 15.51
C HIS A 55 -9.53 -7.42 14.29
N ALA A 56 -9.35 -6.10 14.21
CA ALA A 56 -9.81 -5.31 13.07
C ALA A 56 -9.07 -5.64 11.77
N ALA A 57 -7.78 -5.96 11.86
CA ALA A 57 -6.98 -6.43 10.72
C ALA A 57 -7.35 -7.87 10.31
N ASP A 58 -7.59 -8.76 11.29
CA ASP A 58 -8.03 -10.13 11.02
C ASP A 58 -9.40 -10.16 10.37
N PHE A 59 -10.30 -9.25 10.76
CA PHE A 59 -11.59 -9.09 10.07
C PHE A 59 -11.39 -8.73 8.59
N ALA A 60 -10.44 -7.87 8.25
CA ALA A 60 -10.13 -7.56 6.85
C ALA A 60 -9.49 -8.74 6.07
N LYS A 61 -9.05 -9.82 6.71
CA LYS A 61 -8.59 -11.04 6.03
C LYS A 61 -9.75 -11.96 5.64
N ILE A 62 -10.83 -11.98 6.43
CA ILE A 62 -11.94 -12.93 6.26
C ILE A 62 -13.13 -12.33 5.52
N ASP A 63 -13.33 -11.01 5.58
CA ASP A 63 -14.44 -10.31 4.93
C ASP A 63 -13.93 -9.42 3.77
N PRO A 64 -14.32 -9.72 2.50
CA PRO A 64 -13.87 -8.95 1.34
C PRO A 64 -14.40 -7.51 1.31
N TYR A 65 -15.57 -7.23 1.89
CA TYR A 65 -16.10 -5.86 1.99
C TYR A 65 -15.23 -5.02 2.92
N ARG A 66 -14.88 -5.57 4.08
CA ARG A 66 -13.96 -4.92 5.01
C ARG A 66 -12.56 -4.78 4.41
N ALA A 67 -12.05 -5.82 3.72
CA ALA A 67 -10.76 -5.81 3.05
C ALA A 67 -10.65 -4.68 2.03
N THR A 68 -11.68 -4.49 1.20
CA THR A 68 -11.72 -3.43 0.17
C THR A 68 -11.57 -2.04 0.81
N THR A 69 -12.32 -1.77 1.88
CA THR A 69 -12.26 -0.48 2.60
C THR A 69 -10.92 -0.31 3.35
N HIS A 70 -10.41 -1.40 3.94
CA HIS A 70 -9.12 -1.43 4.61
C HIS A 70 -7.97 -1.08 3.66
N ASN A 71 -7.94 -1.72 2.48
CA ASN A 71 -6.91 -1.50 1.46
C ASN A 71 -7.02 -0.10 0.84
N LYS A 72 -8.23 0.40 0.60
CA LYS A 72 -8.44 1.79 0.14
C LYS A 72 -7.83 2.79 1.13
N GLY A 73 -7.97 2.54 2.43
CA GLY A 73 -7.34 3.36 3.47
C GLY A 73 -5.82 3.36 3.41
N ILE A 74 -5.20 2.20 3.18
CA ILE A 74 -3.75 2.08 2.95
C ILE A 74 -3.31 2.90 1.74
N MET A 75 -4.04 2.74 0.63
CA MET A 75 -3.70 3.34 -0.65
C MET A 75 -3.79 4.88 -0.62
N ASN A 76 -4.59 5.48 0.26
CA ASN A 76 -4.63 6.94 0.40
C ASN A 76 -3.25 7.55 0.62
N GLY A 77 -2.43 6.97 1.50
CA GLY A 77 -1.07 7.45 1.76
C GLY A 77 -0.09 7.07 0.65
N VAL A 78 -0.17 5.84 0.17
CA VAL A 78 0.71 5.34 -0.91
C VAL A 78 0.50 6.17 -2.18
N GLU A 79 -0.75 6.33 -2.65
CA GLU A 79 -1.08 7.08 -3.86
C GLU A 79 -0.69 8.55 -3.77
N ALA A 80 -0.83 9.18 -2.60
CA ALA A 80 -0.40 10.55 -2.39
C ALA A 80 1.12 10.73 -2.62
N LEU A 81 1.93 9.81 -2.08
CA LEU A 81 3.39 9.80 -2.28
C LEU A 81 3.74 9.54 -3.76
N ILE A 82 3.09 8.56 -4.38
CA ILE A 82 3.31 8.18 -5.78
C ILE A 82 2.96 9.32 -6.72
N LEU A 83 1.86 10.02 -6.47
CA LEU A 83 1.46 11.21 -7.22
C LEU A 83 2.48 12.35 -7.06
N ALA A 84 2.90 12.62 -5.82
CA ALA A 84 3.87 13.67 -5.51
C ALA A 84 5.22 13.43 -6.21
N THR A 85 5.63 12.18 -6.38
CA THR A 85 6.90 11.78 -7.02
C THR A 85 6.78 11.53 -8.53
N GLY A 86 5.62 11.84 -9.15
CA GLY A 86 5.42 11.78 -10.60
C GLY A 86 5.31 10.36 -11.16
N ASN A 87 5.01 9.37 -10.33
CA ASN A 87 4.77 8.00 -10.75
C ASN A 87 3.27 7.77 -11.10
N ASP A 88 2.97 6.66 -11.77
CA ASP A 88 1.61 6.32 -12.21
C ASP A 88 0.78 5.72 -11.06
N THR A 89 -0.07 6.55 -10.46
CA THR A 89 -0.95 6.16 -9.35
C THR A 89 -1.97 5.11 -9.72
N ARG A 90 -2.50 5.13 -10.96
CA ARG A 90 -3.53 4.19 -11.41
C ARG A 90 -2.93 2.80 -11.66
N ALA A 91 -1.75 2.75 -12.28
CA ALA A 91 -1.02 1.49 -12.47
C ALA A 91 -0.70 0.84 -11.13
N LEU A 92 -0.21 1.63 -10.18
CA LEU A 92 0.13 1.14 -8.84
C LEU A 92 -1.09 0.69 -8.04
N SER A 93 -2.17 1.47 -8.07
CA SER A 93 -3.43 1.12 -7.41
C SER A 93 -3.98 -0.20 -7.95
N ALA A 94 -4.01 -0.36 -9.28
CA ALA A 94 -4.42 -1.61 -9.92
C ALA A 94 -3.54 -2.79 -9.49
N ALA A 95 -2.21 -2.61 -9.43
CA ALA A 95 -1.27 -3.64 -8.96
C ALA A 95 -1.56 -4.07 -7.52
N CYS A 96 -1.70 -3.11 -6.60
CA CYS A 96 -1.94 -3.39 -5.19
C CYS A 96 -3.30 -4.07 -4.95
N HIS A 97 -4.36 -3.61 -5.61
CA HIS A 97 -5.68 -4.25 -5.50
C HIS A 97 -5.71 -5.64 -6.16
N GLY A 98 -5.06 -5.81 -7.31
CA GLY A 98 -4.87 -7.12 -7.94
C GLY A 98 -4.08 -8.08 -7.04
N TYR A 99 -3.03 -7.60 -6.39
CA TYR A 99 -2.24 -8.38 -5.44
C TYR A 99 -3.05 -8.76 -4.19
N ALA A 100 -3.92 -7.88 -3.69
CA ALA A 100 -4.83 -8.17 -2.59
C ALA A 100 -5.80 -9.32 -2.90
N ALA A 101 -6.11 -9.55 -4.18
CA ALA A 101 -7.02 -10.60 -4.65
C ALA A 101 -6.30 -11.87 -5.16
N ARG A 102 -4.97 -11.98 -5.04
CA ARG A 102 -4.15 -13.07 -5.62
C ARG A 102 -4.55 -14.48 -5.19
N ASN A 103 -5.25 -14.61 -4.07
CA ASN A 103 -5.71 -15.90 -3.54
C ASN A 103 -7.20 -16.18 -3.87
N GLY A 104 -7.74 -15.56 -4.93
CA GLY A 104 -9.12 -15.75 -5.40
C GLY A 104 -10.17 -14.87 -4.70
N ARG A 105 -9.81 -14.14 -3.64
CA ARG A 105 -10.67 -13.15 -2.96
C ARG A 105 -9.86 -11.99 -2.43
N VAL A 106 -10.47 -10.83 -2.31
CA VAL A 106 -9.83 -9.64 -1.73
C VAL A 106 -9.56 -9.86 -0.24
N GLN A 107 -8.32 -9.61 0.17
CA GLN A 107 -7.85 -9.68 1.57
C GLN A 107 -7.12 -8.39 1.94
N GLY A 108 -7.00 -8.11 3.25
CA GLY A 108 -6.20 -6.99 3.75
C GLY A 108 -4.73 -7.14 3.37
N LEU A 109 -4.10 -6.05 2.95
CA LEU A 109 -2.69 -5.99 2.55
C LEU A 109 -1.73 -5.93 3.74
N THR A 110 -2.23 -5.67 4.95
CA THR A 110 -1.45 -5.61 6.17
C THR A 110 -1.68 -6.82 7.07
N PHE A 111 -0.64 -7.15 7.84
CA PHE A 111 -0.68 -8.14 8.90
C PHE A 111 -0.28 -7.50 10.22
N TRP A 112 -1.06 -7.76 11.28
CA TRP A 112 -0.77 -7.28 12.63
C TRP A 112 -0.81 -8.43 13.63
N LYS A 113 0.14 -8.42 14.57
CA LYS A 113 0.18 -9.37 15.69
C LYS A 113 0.75 -8.73 16.95
N ILE A 114 0.43 -9.31 18.10
CA ILE A 114 1.06 -8.98 19.37
C ILE A 114 2.25 -9.91 19.57
N ALA A 115 3.39 -9.37 19.95
CA ALA A 115 4.57 -10.10 20.41
C ALA A 115 5.08 -9.40 21.67
N GLU A 116 5.11 -10.11 22.78
CA GLU A 116 5.49 -9.60 24.11
C GLU A 116 4.66 -8.37 24.53
N ASP A 117 5.29 -7.22 24.63
CA ASP A 117 4.72 -5.93 25.01
C ASP A 117 4.55 -4.97 23.79
N ARG A 118 4.58 -5.52 22.56
CA ARG A 118 4.61 -4.74 21.33
C ARG A 118 3.55 -5.19 20.32
N LEU A 119 3.07 -4.24 19.53
CA LEU A 119 2.31 -4.48 18.32
C LEU A 119 3.27 -4.53 17.14
N ILE A 120 3.30 -5.65 16.43
CA ILE A 120 4.11 -5.86 15.24
C ILE A 120 3.22 -5.77 14.01
N GLY A 121 3.61 -4.93 13.06
CA GLY A 121 2.92 -4.77 11.78
C GLY A 121 3.80 -5.08 10.59
N SER A 122 3.20 -5.56 9.51
CA SER A 122 3.86 -5.71 8.22
C SER A 122 2.90 -5.45 7.06
N ILE A 123 3.45 -5.00 5.94
CA ILE A 123 2.77 -4.83 4.67
C ILE A 123 3.69 -5.31 3.55
N THR A 124 3.11 -5.96 2.52
CA THR A 124 3.84 -6.29 1.29
C THR A 124 3.04 -5.78 0.10
N LEU A 125 3.68 -4.99 -0.76
CA LEU A 125 3.07 -4.35 -1.92
C LEU A 125 3.90 -4.59 -3.18
N PRO A 126 3.27 -4.79 -4.36
CA PRO A 126 3.94 -4.78 -5.66
C PRO A 126 4.15 -3.34 -6.12
N LEU A 127 5.36 -2.81 -5.96
CA LEU A 127 5.70 -1.41 -6.21
C LEU A 127 6.71 -1.28 -7.36
N ALA A 128 6.24 -1.38 -8.60
CA ALA A 128 7.02 -1.08 -9.79
C ALA A 128 7.02 0.43 -10.05
N ILE A 129 7.92 1.16 -9.38
CA ILE A 129 8.06 2.62 -9.42
C ILE A 129 9.46 3.04 -9.81
N ALA A 130 9.63 4.32 -10.16
CA ALA A 130 10.90 4.86 -10.61
C ALA A 130 11.21 6.22 -9.98
N THR A 131 12.49 6.54 -9.85
CA THR A 131 12.99 7.87 -9.45
C THR A 131 13.54 8.66 -10.64
N VAL A 132 13.65 8.03 -11.82
CA VAL A 132 14.21 8.61 -13.04
C VAL A 132 13.33 8.34 -14.25
N GLY A 133 13.36 9.23 -15.22
CA GLY A 133 12.62 9.08 -16.48
C GLY A 133 11.16 9.60 -16.36
N GLY A 134 10.40 9.48 -17.47
CA GLY A 134 8.98 9.85 -17.51
C GLY A 134 8.68 11.25 -16.97
N ALA A 135 7.61 11.35 -16.19
CA ALA A 135 7.14 12.60 -15.60
C ALA A 135 8.11 13.20 -14.57
N THR A 136 8.95 12.39 -13.91
CA THR A 136 9.92 12.87 -12.92
C THR A 136 10.94 13.85 -13.52
N LYS A 137 11.30 13.67 -14.80
CA LYS A 137 12.24 14.57 -15.49
C LYS A 137 11.62 15.93 -15.88
N VAL A 138 10.33 15.97 -16.13
CA VAL A 138 9.64 17.16 -16.67
C VAL A 138 8.82 17.91 -15.63
N LEU A 139 8.55 17.31 -14.48
CA LEU A 139 7.78 17.93 -13.40
C LEU A 139 8.72 18.43 -12.28
N PRO A 140 8.98 19.75 -12.18
CA PRO A 140 9.86 20.30 -11.14
C PRO A 140 9.40 19.94 -9.71
N LYS A 141 8.09 19.85 -9.50
CA LYS A 141 7.51 19.46 -8.18
C LYS A 141 7.82 18.01 -7.81
N ALA A 142 7.83 17.10 -8.80
CA ALA A 142 8.19 15.69 -8.54
C ALA A 142 9.66 15.58 -8.15
N HIS A 143 10.54 16.31 -8.82
CA HIS A 143 11.96 16.37 -8.48
C HIS A 143 12.17 16.95 -7.05
N ALA A 144 11.48 18.03 -6.72
CA ALA A 144 11.53 18.62 -5.38
C ALA A 144 10.99 17.65 -4.30
N ALA A 145 9.93 16.89 -4.61
CA ALA A 145 9.37 15.90 -3.69
C ALA A 145 10.35 14.75 -3.42
N LEU A 146 11.04 14.23 -4.47
CA LEU A 146 12.08 13.20 -4.29
C LEU A 146 13.26 13.72 -3.46
N ALA A 147 13.72 14.95 -3.72
CA ALA A 147 14.79 15.58 -2.94
C ALA A 147 14.38 15.79 -1.47
N LEU A 148 13.14 16.24 -1.22
CA LEU A 148 12.60 16.42 0.12
C LEU A 148 12.46 15.08 0.87
N ALA A 149 12.07 14.02 0.16
CA ALA A 149 11.97 12.67 0.70
C ALA A 149 13.35 12.04 1.00
N GLY A 150 14.42 12.59 0.46
CA GLY A 150 15.79 12.06 0.63
C GLY A 150 15.99 10.70 0.00
N VAL A 151 15.28 10.40 -1.09
CA VAL A 151 15.36 9.12 -1.80
C VAL A 151 16.08 9.31 -3.15
N GLU A 152 17.00 8.41 -3.45
CA GLU A 152 17.82 8.45 -4.67
C GLU A 152 17.46 7.30 -5.62
N THR A 153 17.08 6.16 -5.07
CA THR A 153 16.81 4.93 -5.81
C THR A 153 15.32 4.55 -5.82
N ALA A 154 14.90 3.81 -6.85
CA ALA A 154 13.55 3.25 -6.91
C ALA A 154 13.24 2.32 -5.71
N SER A 155 14.24 1.58 -5.21
CA SER A 155 14.11 0.71 -4.04
C SER A 155 13.84 1.49 -2.77
N GLU A 156 14.52 2.63 -2.56
CA GLU A 156 14.28 3.51 -1.41
C GLU A 156 12.89 4.15 -1.47
N LEU A 157 12.48 4.63 -2.66
CA LEU A 157 11.13 5.16 -2.85
C LEU A 157 10.06 4.10 -2.58
N ALA A 158 10.26 2.86 -3.05
CA ALA A 158 9.35 1.75 -2.81
C ALA A 158 9.28 1.39 -1.32
N SER A 159 10.41 1.38 -0.62
CA SER A 159 10.47 1.15 0.83
C SER A 159 9.76 2.25 1.61
N LEU A 160 9.92 3.51 1.21
CA LEU A 160 9.19 4.64 1.77
C LEU A 160 7.69 4.50 1.53
N ALA A 161 7.26 4.15 0.31
CA ALA A 161 5.85 3.99 -0.03
C ALA A 161 5.18 2.86 0.77
N ALA A 162 5.85 1.73 0.92
CA ALA A 162 5.36 0.63 1.76
C ALA A 162 5.26 1.05 3.24
N SER A 163 6.25 1.80 3.74
CA SER A 163 6.26 2.32 5.11
C SER A 163 5.11 3.31 5.34
N VAL A 164 4.87 4.22 4.40
CA VAL A 164 3.74 5.16 4.43
C VAL A 164 2.41 4.38 4.46
N GLY A 165 2.25 3.35 3.63
CA GLY A 165 1.07 2.49 3.63
C GLY A 165 0.82 1.82 4.97
N LEU A 166 1.87 1.29 5.61
CA LEU A 166 1.79 0.64 6.92
C LEU A 166 1.41 1.62 8.02
N VAL A 167 2.02 2.81 8.06
CA VAL A 167 1.72 3.86 9.04
C VAL A 167 0.31 4.41 8.84
N GLN A 168 -0.10 4.62 7.61
CA GLN A 168 -1.47 5.05 7.26
C GLN A 168 -2.51 4.05 7.78
N ASN A 169 -2.25 2.75 7.60
CA ASN A 169 -3.12 1.70 8.11
C ASN A 169 -3.16 1.67 9.64
N LEU A 170 -2.01 1.79 10.32
CA LEU A 170 -1.95 1.86 11.78
C LEU A 170 -2.78 3.03 12.32
N ALA A 171 -2.64 4.21 11.72
CA ALA A 171 -3.37 5.40 12.12
C ALA A 171 -4.89 5.18 11.98
N ALA A 172 -5.34 4.62 10.85
CA ALA A 172 -6.73 4.32 10.59
C ALA A 172 -7.30 3.28 11.57
N LEU A 173 -6.58 2.17 11.78
CA LEU A 173 -7.00 1.13 12.73
C LEU A 173 -7.05 1.65 14.16
N ARG A 174 -6.05 2.44 14.57
CA ARG A 174 -6.02 3.04 15.89
C ARG A 174 -7.21 3.98 16.10
N ALA A 175 -7.55 4.83 15.13
CA ALA A 175 -8.71 5.71 15.19
C ALA A 175 -10.01 4.90 15.35
N LEU A 176 -10.19 3.83 14.56
CA LEU A 176 -11.37 2.97 14.62
C LEU A 176 -11.57 2.28 15.97
N VAL A 177 -10.50 1.96 16.70
CA VAL A 177 -10.59 1.15 17.92
C VAL A 177 -10.44 1.95 19.20
N SER A 178 -9.83 3.15 19.16
CA SER A 178 -9.61 4.00 20.35
C SER A 178 -10.63 5.13 20.46
N GLU A 179 -11.00 5.70 19.33
CA GLU A 179 -12.13 6.60 19.24
C GLU A 179 -13.29 5.71 18.78
N ALA A 180 -14.34 5.56 19.58
CA ALA A 180 -15.62 5.15 19.02
C ALA A 180 -16.02 6.28 18.07
N VAL A 181 -15.42 6.30 16.87
CA VAL A 181 -15.74 7.29 15.86
C VAL A 181 -17.17 7.08 15.51
N SER A 182 -17.98 7.82 16.19
CA SER A 182 -19.34 8.05 15.83
C SER A 182 -19.31 8.66 14.42
N TYR A 183 -19.37 7.82 13.38
CA TYR A 183 -19.77 8.24 12.04
C TYR A 183 -21.13 8.97 12.08
N THR A 184 -21.81 8.94 13.22
CA THR A 184 -23.02 9.71 13.51
C THR A 184 -22.77 11.22 13.54
N HIS A 185 -21.55 11.73 13.77
CA HIS A 185 -21.28 13.16 13.70
C HIS A 185 -21.18 13.71 12.26
N LEU A 186 -20.96 12.86 11.25
CA LEU A 186 -20.97 13.30 9.85
C LEU A 186 -22.38 13.45 9.26
N ARG A 187 -23.42 12.96 9.92
CA ARG A 187 -24.83 13.12 9.53
C ARG A 187 -25.54 14.31 10.16
N ALA A 188 -24.86 15.07 11.00
CA ALA A 188 -25.47 16.23 11.69
C ALA A 188 -25.42 17.55 10.89
N HIS A 189 -25.02 17.52 9.64
CA HIS A 189 -24.89 18.68 8.75
C HIS A 189 -25.60 18.49 7.39
N GLU A 190 -26.62 17.60 7.32
CA GLU A 190 -27.60 17.61 6.23
C GLU A 190 -28.91 18.23 6.68
#